data_348b4399f7a0b80695f40b2c62d2ac6e
#
_entry.id   348b4399f7a0b80695f40b2c62d2ac6e
#
_cell.length_a   1.000
_cell.length_b   1.000
_cell.length_c   1.000
_cell.angle_alpha   90.00
_cell.angle_beta   90.00
_cell.angle_gamma   90.00
#
_symmetry.space_group_name_H-M   'P 1'
#
loop_
_entity.id
_entity.type
_entity.pdbx_description
1 polymer ?
#
loop_
_entity_poly.entity_id
_entity_poly.type
_entity_poly.pdbx_seq_one_letter_code
_entity_poly.pdbx_strand_id
1 'polypeptide(L)'
;MPVNFRTGRAWCAVALISVAAFVIVARAQEPIRVEVRDVIVPVTVTDDKGRFVSNLEKNDFHVFDEGREQKVTVFNHQQSQPIVIGFLLDQSNGMKIHWAKYQEATSELMLNLLPLEKKYSGYLITYGNEPELVVDTSSDSEKMVEKLRKMKPGGGSALFDAIYMACTSRKTIKGEPYEPRRVVVVIGDGHDTSSKKTLKEVIEVAQRNLVTIYALSTAAFGFHTDAEDNLVQMTEQTGGKVETPLNNVYKDISGYLSKPSDAGNYAIDVGTGGYTAELSSAIFRSIANLSGEITTQYVMRYTPDVGEKGVDRQFRRIRVTVNNLPNVTLRYRSGYYPFGPPQ
;
A
#
# COMPACT_ATOMS: atom_id res chain seq x y z
N MET A 1 -9.68 -33.61 -85.10
CA MET A 1 -9.24 -34.11 -83.80
C MET A 1 -9.28 -32.95 -82.80
N PRO A 2 -10.15 -32.94 -81.85
CA PRO A 2 -10.19 -31.82 -80.90
C PRO A 2 -9.23 -32.10 -79.73
N VAL A 3 -8.40 -31.11 -79.38
CA VAL A 3 -7.45 -31.14 -78.29
C VAL A 3 -8.20 -30.71 -76.97
N ASN A 4 -8.13 -31.56 -75.97
CA ASN A 4 -8.81 -31.39 -74.69
C ASN A 4 -8.11 -30.32 -73.84
N PHE A 5 -8.71 -29.18 -73.63
CA PHE A 5 -8.34 -28.11 -72.68
C PHE A 5 -8.97 -28.35 -71.32
N ARG A 6 -8.58 -29.39 -70.58
CA ARG A 6 -9.16 -29.62 -69.23
C ARG A 6 -8.15 -29.71 -68.09
N THR A 7 -6.84 -29.60 -68.33
CA THR A 7 -5.82 -29.76 -67.29
C THR A 7 -5.25 -28.48 -66.72
N GLY A 8 -5.49 -27.31 -67.36
CA GLY A 8 -4.93 -26.04 -66.93
C GLY A 8 -5.64 -25.37 -65.67
N ARG A 9 -6.94 -25.72 -65.43
CA ARG A 9 -7.71 -25.11 -64.36
C ARG A 9 -7.43 -25.70 -62.97
N ALA A 10 -6.99 -26.95 -62.91
CA ALA A 10 -6.70 -27.60 -61.61
C ALA A 10 -5.40 -27.06 -60.94
N TRP A 11 -4.40 -26.76 -61.78
CA TRP A 11 -3.10 -26.29 -61.29
C TRP A 11 -3.13 -24.84 -60.75
N CYS A 12 -3.94 -23.97 -61.36
CA CYS A 12 -4.13 -22.60 -60.85
C CYS A 12 -4.87 -22.55 -59.52
N ALA A 13 -5.80 -23.47 -59.26
CA ALA A 13 -6.53 -23.53 -57.98
C ALA A 13 -5.63 -24.01 -56.85
N VAL A 14 -4.74 -24.97 -57.08
CA VAL A 14 -3.80 -25.47 -56.05
C VAL A 14 -2.75 -24.40 -55.71
N ALA A 15 -2.24 -23.65 -56.69
CA ALA A 15 -1.28 -22.56 -56.43
C ALA A 15 -1.90 -21.41 -55.65
N LEU A 16 -3.17 -21.05 -55.90
CA LEU A 16 -3.88 -20.00 -55.15
C LEU A 16 -4.17 -20.42 -53.71
N ILE A 17 -4.49 -21.67 -53.43
CA ILE A 17 -4.72 -22.18 -52.07
C ILE A 17 -3.39 -22.21 -51.29
N SER A 18 -2.27 -22.55 -51.92
CA SER A 18 -0.95 -22.57 -51.25
C SER A 18 -0.47 -21.15 -50.87
N VAL A 19 -0.73 -20.13 -51.69
CA VAL A 19 -0.39 -18.73 -51.40
C VAL A 19 -1.30 -18.17 -50.29
N ALA A 20 -2.59 -18.51 -50.27
CA ALA A 20 -3.52 -18.10 -49.21
C ALA A 20 -3.16 -18.75 -47.88
N ALA A 21 -2.72 -20.00 -47.82
CA ALA A 21 -2.27 -20.66 -46.61
C ALA A 21 -0.98 -20.05 -46.06
N PHE A 22 -0.04 -19.59 -46.92
CA PHE A 22 1.19 -18.95 -46.47
C PHE A 22 0.97 -17.54 -45.90
N VAL A 23 -0.03 -16.81 -46.38
CA VAL A 23 -0.39 -15.47 -45.87
C VAL A 23 -1.11 -15.56 -44.53
N ILE A 24 -1.83 -16.65 -44.25
CA ILE A 24 -2.53 -16.83 -42.93
C ILE A 24 -1.53 -17.19 -41.83
N VAL A 25 -0.44 -17.93 -42.16
CA VAL A 25 0.59 -18.28 -41.16
C VAL A 25 1.49 -17.08 -40.81
N ALA A 26 1.64 -16.11 -41.69
CA ALA A 26 2.45 -14.90 -41.44
C ALA A 26 1.77 -13.86 -40.53
N ARG A 27 0.50 -14.04 -40.17
CA ARG A 27 -0.24 -13.10 -39.25
C ARG A 27 -0.21 -13.49 -37.78
N ALA A 28 0.48 -14.51 -37.39
CA ALA A 28 0.39 -15.10 -36.05
C ALA A 28 1.62 -14.88 -35.17
N GLN A 29 2.28 -13.74 -35.25
CA GLN A 29 3.24 -13.33 -34.23
C GLN A 29 3.21 -11.82 -34.09
N GLU A 30 2.16 -11.30 -33.45
CA GLU A 30 2.33 -10.03 -32.77
C GLU A 30 3.38 -10.26 -31.66
N PRO A 31 4.47 -9.47 -31.63
CA PRO A 31 5.40 -9.56 -30.51
C PRO A 31 4.62 -9.26 -29.27
N ILE A 32 4.62 -10.18 -28.32
CA ILE A 32 4.12 -9.93 -26.96
C ILE A 32 4.94 -8.75 -26.45
N ARG A 33 4.40 -7.54 -26.52
CA ARG A 33 4.99 -6.37 -25.88
C ARG A 33 4.82 -6.59 -24.39
N VAL A 34 5.83 -7.12 -23.75
CA VAL A 34 5.93 -7.12 -22.31
C VAL A 34 6.18 -5.66 -21.92
N GLU A 35 5.13 -4.97 -21.47
CA GLU A 35 5.29 -3.65 -20.88
C GLU A 35 6.06 -3.82 -19.55
N VAL A 36 7.33 -3.48 -19.61
CA VAL A 36 8.17 -3.40 -18.40
C VAL A 36 7.67 -2.20 -17.60
N ARG A 37 7.11 -2.47 -16.44
CA ARG A 37 6.58 -1.45 -15.56
C ARG A 37 7.72 -0.84 -14.76
N ASP A 38 7.79 0.50 -14.73
CA ASP A 38 8.70 1.20 -13.83
C ASP A 38 8.43 0.83 -12.37
N VAL A 39 9.50 0.64 -11.63
CA VAL A 39 9.44 0.36 -10.19
C VAL A 39 9.52 1.66 -9.41
N ILE A 40 8.48 1.93 -8.62
CA ILE A 40 8.41 3.09 -7.73
C ILE A 40 8.90 2.66 -6.35
N VAL A 41 9.94 3.32 -5.84
CA VAL A 41 10.55 3.05 -4.54
C VAL A 41 10.46 4.30 -3.66
N PRO A 42 9.41 4.42 -2.84
CA PRO A 42 9.37 5.42 -1.79
C PRO A 42 10.38 5.05 -0.70
N VAL A 43 11.17 6.02 -0.25
CA VAL A 43 12.17 5.82 0.79
C VAL A 43 12.01 6.89 1.86
N THR A 44 11.83 6.47 3.10
CA THR A 44 11.92 7.31 4.28
C THR A 44 13.33 7.22 4.84
N VAL A 45 13.93 8.36 5.13
CA VAL A 45 15.23 8.44 5.79
C VAL A 45 15.07 9.18 7.11
N THR A 46 15.45 8.54 8.22
CA THR A 46 15.40 9.15 9.55
C THR A 46 16.77 9.07 10.22
N ASP A 47 17.07 10.07 11.04
CA ASP A 47 18.27 10.09 11.90
C ASP A 47 18.09 9.16 13.13
N ASP A 48 19.10 9.12 13.99
CA ASP A 48 19.11 8.35 15.25
C ASP A 48 18.04 8.79 16.26
N LYS A 49 17.48 10.00 16.09
CA LYS A 49 16.38 10.54 16.88
C LYS A 49 15.00 10.36 16.23
N GLY A 50 14.96 9.63 15.11
CA GLY A 50 13.72 9.40 14.35
C GLY A 50 13.23 10.63 13.56
N ARG A 51 14.03 11.68 13.40
CA ARG A 51 13.66 12.87 12.62
C ARG A 51 13.96 12.64 11.14
N PHE A 52 13.07 13.12 10.27
CA PHE A 52 13.26 13.02 8.83
C PHE A 52 14.51 13.77 8.35
N VAL A 53 15.33 13.10 7.56
CA VAL A 53 16.44 13.71 6.83
C VAL A 53 15.89 14.10 5.46
N SER A 54 15.73 15.42 5.21
CA SER A 54 15.02 15.93 4.03
C SER A 54 15.90 16.64 3.00
N ASN A 55 17.22 16.69 3.22
CA ASN A 55 18.18 17.44 2.40
C ASN A 55 19.05 16.56 1.50
N LEU A 56 18.62 15.31 1.23
CA LEU A 56 19.35 14.39 0.36
C LEU A 56 19.02 14.63 -1.12
N GLU A 57 20.02 14.42 -1.95
CA GLU A 57 19.91 14.51 -3.39
C GLU A 57 19.93 13.13 -4.05
N LYS A 58 19.62 13.06 -5.34
CA LYS A 58 19.60 11.82 -6.11
C LYS A 58 20.91 11.03 -6.00
N ASN A 59 22.04 11.73 -6.02
CA ASN A 59 23.38 11.11 -6.03
C ASN A 59 23.79 10.52 -4.66
N ASP A 60 23.02 10.83 -3.61
CA ASP A 60 23.24 10.24 -2.29
C ASP A 60 22.68 8.82 -2.20
N PHE A 61 21.78 8.43 -3.12
CA PHE A 61 21.07 7.16 -3.10
C PHE A 61 21.62 6.16 -4.13
N HIS A 62 21.75 4.91 -3.70
CA HIS A 62 21.99 3.76 -4.57
C HIS A 62 20.85 2.75 -4.40
N VAL A 63 20.25 2.37 -5.51
CA VAL A 63 19.16 1.38 -5.56
C VAL A 63 19.66 0.12 -6.22
N PHE A 64 19.49 -1.02 -5.58
CA PHE A 64 19.88 -2.33 -6.10
C PHE A 64 18.64 -3.22 -6.26
N ASP A 65 18.54 -3.86 -7.41
CA ASP A 65 17.54 -4.85 -7.75
C ASP A 65 18.23 -6.21 -7.95
N GLU A 66 17.91 -7.20 -7.13
CA GLU A 66 18.60 -8.49 -7.11
C GLU A 66 20.14 -8.34 -7.03
N GLY A 67 20.59 -7.35 -6.24
CA GLY A 67 22.01 -7.05 -6.04
C GLY A 67 22.68 -6.27 -7.17
N ARG A 68 21.98 -5.97 -8.27
CA ARG A 68 22.51 -5.13 -9.36
C ARG A 68 22.07 -3.70 -9.18
N GLU A 69 23.01 -2.77 -9.22
CA GLU A 69 22.73 -1.34 -9.13
C GLU A 69 21.87 -0.89 -10.31
N GLN A 70 20.84 -0.11 -10.03
CA GLN A 70 19.88 0.40 -11.01
C GLN A 70 20.06 1.90 -11.21
N LYS A 71 19.91 2.33 -12.45
CA LYS A 71 19.91 3.75 -12.78
C LYS A 71 18.57 4.36 -12.39
N VAL A 72 18.55 5.22 -11.37
CA VAL A 72 17.36 5.99 -11.01
C VAL A 72 17.05 6.97 -12.16
N THR A 73 15.89 6.79 -12.80
CA THR A 73 15.42 7.61 -13.93
C THR A 73 14.69 8.85 -13.46
N VAL A 74 13.91 8.73 -12.38
CA VAL A 74 13.17 9.84 -11.75
C VAL A 74 13.51 9.87 -10.26
N PHE A 75 13.78 11.06 -9.76
CA PHE A 75 13.97 11.34 -8.34
C PHE A 75 13.15 12.57 -7.98
N ASN A 76 12.22 12.40 -7.11
CA ASN A 76 11.34 13.48 -6.65
C ASN A 76 11.37 13.57 -5.13
N HIS A 77 11.50 14.81 -4.63
CA HIS A 77 10.93 15.15 -3.35
C HIS A 77 9.41 15.18 -3.54
N GLN A 78 8.74 14.37 -2.95
CA GLN A 78 7.40 14.15 -2.54
C GLN A 78 6.26 15.02 -3.06
N GLN A 79 6.33 16.32 -3.00
CA GLN A 79 5.21 17.24 -3.25
C GLN A 79 4.72 17.27 -4.69
N SER A 80 5.43 16.66 -5.61
CA SER A 80 5.12 16.72 -7.04
C SER A 80 4.42 15.48 -7.60
N GLN A 81 4.42 14.35 -6.89
CA GLN A 81 3.84 13.11 -7.40
C GLN A 81 2.40 12.91 -6.92
N PRO A 82 1.47 12.56 -7.83
CA PRO A 82 0.12 12.18 -7.45
C PRO A 82 0.10 11.02 -6.45
N ILE A 83 -0.81 11.06 -5.50
CA ILE A 83 -0.98 10.01 -4.50
C ILE A 83 -2.45 9.60 -4.41
N VAL A 84 -2.67 8.29 -4.29
CA VAL A 84 -3.98 7.71 -3.95
C VAL A 84 -3.87 7.02 -2.61
N ILE A 85 -4.67 7.43 -1.63
CA ILE A 85 -4.64 6.95 -0.27
C ILE A 85 -5.92 6.19 0.04
N GLY A 86 -5.81 4.91 0.38
CA GLY A 86 -6.90 4.11 0.91
C GLY A 86 -6.93 4.18 2.43
N PHE A 87 -8.03 4.62 3.00
CA PHE A 87 -8.27 4.56 4.44
C PHE A 87 -9.10 3.30 4.71
N LEU A 88 -8.53 2.35 5.47
CA LEU A 88 -9.17 1.10 5.86
C LEU A 88 -9.46 1.15 7.34
N LEU A 89 -10.73 1.31 7.71
CA LEU A 89 -11.15 1.43 9.09
C LEU A 89 -11.79 0.16 9.60
N ASP A 90 -11.24 -0.38 10.68
CA ASP A 90 -11.84 -1.46 11.42
C ASP A 90 -13.19 -1.03 12.01
N GLN A 91 -14.24 -1.73 11.63
CA GLN A 91 -15.59 -1.53 12.12
C GLN A 91 -16.04 -2.68 13.04
N SER A 92 -15.14 -3.54 13.47
CA SER A 92 -15.45 -4.72 14.29
C SER A 92 -15.95 -4.37 15.69
N ASN A 93 -16.42 -5.38 16.40
CA ASN A 93 -16.80 -5.26 17.80
C ASN A 93 -15.63 -4.84 18.71
N GLY A 94 -14.38 -5.16 18.36
CA GLY A 94 -13.18 -4.77 19.09
C GLY A 94 -13.01 -3.25 19.18
N MET A 95 -13.52 -2.52 18.20
CA MET A 95 -13.42 -1.06 18.13
C MET A 95 -14.37 -0.31 19.06
N LYS A 96 -15.38 -0.96 19.67
CA LYS A 96 -16.47 -0.27 20.42
C LYS A 96 -15.95 0.68 21.50
N ILE A 97 -14.97 0.26 22.29
CA ILE A 97 -14.47 1.02 23.44
C ILE A 97 -13.81 2.33 22.99
N HIS A 98 -13.07 2.30 21.89
CA HIS A 98 -12.29 3.45 21.43
C HIS A 98 -12.86 4.08 20.15
N TRP A 99 -14.04 3.65 19.71
CA TRP A 99 -14.62 4.04 18.41
C TRP A 99 -14.60 5.55 18.16
N ALA A 100 -15.13 6.33 19.09
CA ALA A 100 -15.23 7.79 18.93
C ALA A 100 -13.84 8.44 18.71
N LYS A 101 -12.82 7.97 19.43
CA LYS A 101 -11.45 8.50 19.33
C LYS A 101 -10.79 8.14 18.00
N TYR A 102 -10.96 6.89 17.53
CA TYR A 102 -10.40 6.49 16.25
C TYR A 102 -11.19 7.02 15.06
N GLN A 103 -12.50 7.26 15.22
CA GLN A 103 -13.31 7.96 14.22
C GLN A 103 -12.82 9.42 14.06
N GLU A 104 -12.54 10.12 15.17
CA GLU A 104 -11.94 11.45 15.17
C GLU A 104 -10.54 11.42 14.54
N ALA A 105 -9.68 10.49 14.97
CA ALA A 105 -8.34 10.28 14.44
C ALA A 105 -8.32 10.04 12.93
N THR A 106 -9.22 9.18 12.46
CA THR A 106 -9.35 8.89 11.03
C THR A 106 -9.80 10.14 10.25
N SER A 107 -10.71 10.93 10.83
CA SER A 107 -11.14 12.20 10.22
C SER A 107 -9.97 13.18 10.07
N GLU A 108 -9.17 13.36 11.13
CA GLU A 108 -7.99 14.21 11.11
C GLU A 108 -6.95 13.72 10.10
N LEU A 109 -6.71 12.41 10.05
CA LEU A 109 -5.78 11.81 9.10
C LEU A 109 -6.22 12.06 7.65
N MET A 110 -7.52 11.93 7.35
CA MET A 110 -8.08 12.23 6.04
C MET A 110 -7.88 13.69 5.66
N LEU A 111 -8.18 14.63 6.57
CA LEU A 111 -8.02 16.06 6.31
C LEU A 111 -6.55 16.45 6.12
N ASN A 112 -5.64 15.86 6.89
CA ASN A 112 -4.20 16.13 6.78
C ASN A 112 -3.58 15.57 5.49
N LEU A 113 -4.03 14.41 5.04
CA LEU A 113 -3.46 13.71 3.88
C LEU A 113 -4.13 14.07 2.56
N LEU A 114 -5.33 14.65 2.59
CA LEU A 114 -6.09 15.07 1.42
C LEU A 114 -6.40 16.58 1.46
N PRO A 115 -5.41 17.44 1.18
CA PRO A 115 -5.54 18.89 1.32
C PRO A 115 -6.31 19.55 0.16
N LEU A 116 -7.33 18.91 -0.41
CA LEU A 116 -8.19 19.40 -1.51
C LEU A 116 -7.46 19.72 -2.83
N GLU A 117 -6.20 19.32 -2.96
CA GLU A 117 -5.46 19.45 -4.20
C GLU A 117 -5.72 18.24 -5.11
N LYS A 118 -5.93 18.50 -6.42
CA LYS A 118 -6.25 17.44 -7.42
C LYS A 118 -5.24 16.29 -7.50
N LYS A 119 -3.99 16.52 -7.11
CA LYS A 119 -2.95 15.46 -7.08
C LYS A 119 -3.09 14.50 -5.91
N TYR A 120 -3.93 14.83 -4.91
CA TYR A 120 -4.23 13.99 -3.76
C TYR A 120 -5.65 13.48 -3.90
N SER A 121 -5.81 12.18 -3.84
CA SER A 121 -7.13 11.54 -3.80
C SER A 121 -7.10 10.37 -2.83
N GLY A 122 -8.25 10.00 -2.33
CA GLY A 122 -8.38 8.87 -1.42
C GLY A 122 -9.72 8.19 -1.55
N TYR A 123 -9.86 7.07 -0.87
CA TYR A 123 -11.08 6.31 -0.76
C TYR A 123 -11.21 5.74 0.66
N LEU A 124 -12.44 5.42 1.07
CA LEU A 124 -12.73 4.86 2.38
C LEU A 124 -13.31 3.45 2.22
N ILE A 125 -12.64 2.48 2.81
CA ILE A 125 -13.13 1.12 3.02
C ILE A 125 -13.32 0.91 4.52
N THR A 126 -14.44 0.36 4.94
CA THR A 126 -14.61 -0.20 6.28
C THR A 126 -14.58 -1.71 6.20
N TYR A 127 -14.18 -2.36 7.27
CA TYR A 127 -14.20 -3.81 7.34
C TYR A 127 -14.77 -4.27 8.69
N GLY A 128 -15.85 -5.03 8.57
CA GLY A 128 -16.52 -5.76 9.62
C GLY A 128 -16.53 -7.24 9.26
N ASN A 129 -17.69 -7.87 9.13
CA ASN A 129 -17.80 -9.25 8.62
C ASN A 129 -17.32 -9.38 7.17
N GLU A 130 -17.49 -8.32 6.39
CA GLU A 130 -17.01 -8.19 5.00
C GLU A 130 -16.50 -6.76 4.79
N PRO A 131 -15.59 -6.53 3.82
CA PRO A 131 -15.16 -5.18 3.47
C PRO A 131 -16.23 -4.44 2.66
N GLU A 132 -16.41 -3.16 2.95
CA GLU A 132 -17.33 -2.26 2.24
C GLU A 132 -16.58 -1.03 1.72
N LEU A 133 -16.69 -0.74 0.42
CA LEU A 133 -16.24 0.52 -0.16
C LEU A 133 -17.28 1.61 0.09
N VAL A 134 -17.06 2.42 1.11
CA VAL A 134 -18.00 3.47 1.56
C VAL A 134 -17.92 4.73 0.72
N VAL A 135 -16.70 5.11 0.35
CA VAL A 135 -16.43 6.26 -0.53
C VAL A 135 -15.41 5.85 -1.58
N ASP A 136 -15.79 5.98 -2.84
CA ASP A 136 -14.86 5.78 -3.97
C ASP A 136 -13.86 6.92 -4.07
N THR A 137 -12.82 6.74 -4.88
CA THR A 137 -11.72 7.68 -5.05
C THR A 137 -12.20 9.10 -5.32
N SER A 138 -11.84 10.01 -4.43
CA SER A 138 -12.22 11.42 -4.42
C SER A 138 -11.12 12.26 -3.79
N SER A 139 -11.00 13.52 -4.19
CA SER A 139 -10.20 14.52 -3.48
C SER A 139 -10.97 15.24 -2.36
N ASP A 140 -12.26 14.93 -2.21
CA ASP A 140 -13.16 15.53 -1.23
C ASP A 140 -13.08 14.77 0.11
N SER A 141 -12.18 15.24 0.97
CA SER A 141 -12.00 14.68 2.32
C SER A 141 -13.21 14.95 3.23
N GLU A 142 -13.93 16.06 3.03
CA GLU A 142 -15.10 16.39 3.87
C GLU A 142 -16.22 15.38 3.65
N LYS A 143 -16.46 14.96 2.42
CA LYS A 143 -17.41 13.90 2.09
C LYS A 143 -17.08 12.57 2.75
N MET A 144 -15.78 12.22 2.83
CA MET A 144 -15.34 11.02 3.53
C MET A 144 -15.61 11.12 5.03
N VAL A 145 -15.28 12.25 5.63
CA VAL A 145 -15.51 12.52 7.06
C VAL A 145 -17.01 12.50 7.39
N GLU A 146 -17.85 13.08 6.52
CA GLU A 146 -19.31 13.03 6.70
C GLU A 146 -19.86 11.59 6.73
N LYS A 147 -19.37 10.73 5.83
CA LYS A 147 -19.75 9.32 5.80
C LYS A 147 -19.25 8.58 7.04
N LEU A 148 -17.98 8.81 7.40
CA LEU A 148 -17.36 8.20 8.56
C LEU A 148 -18.13 8.49 9.86
N ARG A 149 -18.56 9.74 10.08
CA ARG A 149 -19.32 10.15 11.28
C ARG A 149 -20.65 9.42 11.48
N LYS A 150 -21.24 8.86 10.42
CA LYS A 150 -22.50 8.11 10.47
C LYS A 150 -22.31 6.63 10.80
N MET A 151 -21.09 6.15 10.85
CA MET A 151 -20.77 4.73 11.08
C MET A 151 -20.81 4.37 12.55
N LYS A 152 -21.06 3.08 12.79
CA LYS A 152 -21.07 2.48 14.14
C LYS A 152 -20.30 1.17 14.08
N PRO A 153 -19.54 0.82 15.15
CA PRO A 153 -18.81 -0.44 15.20
C PRO A 153 -19.73 -1.63 15.41
N GLY A 154 -19.39 -2.76 14.82
CA GLY A 154 -20.10 -4.03 14.97
C GLY A 154 -19.61 -5.11 14.03
N GLY A 155 -19.78 -6.36 14.40
CA GLY A 155 -19.40 -7.51 13.57
C GLY A 155 -18.01 -8.06 13.84
N GLY A 156 -17.52 -8.88 12.90
CA GLY A 156 -16.17 -9.43 12.88
C GLY A 156 -15.14 -8.47 12.28
N SER A 157 -13.99 -8.97 11.86
CA SER A 157 -12.93 -8.22 11.18
C SER A 157 -12.47 -8.96 9.93
N ALA A 158 -12.71 -8.38 8.75
CA ALA A 158 -12.26 -8.90 7.45
C ALA A 158 -11.11 -8.04 6.89
N LEU A 159 -10.04 -7.89 7.67
CA LEU A 159 -8.90 -7.03 7.36
C LEU A 159 -8.21 -7.42 6.05
N PHE A 160 -7.92 -8.72 5.87
CA PHE A 160 -7.18 -9.17 4.68
C PHE A 160 -8.00 -9.01 3.41
N ASP A 161 -9.30 -9.29 3.45
CA ASP A 161 -10.19 -9.05 2.30
C ASP A 161 -10.28 -7.55 1.97
N ALA A 162 -10.26 -6.65 2.98
CA ALA A 162 -10.24 -5.20 2.77
C ALA A 162 -8.95 -4.72 2.08
N ILE A 163 -7.79 -5.23 2.50
CA ILE A 163 -6.52 -4.92 1.85
C ILE A 163 -6.50 -5.47 0.42
N TYR A 164 -6.99 -6.69 0.21
CA TYR A 164 -7.11 -7.26 -1.13
C TYR A 164 -7.98 -6.38 -2.03
N MET A 165 -9.15 -5.95 -1.54
CA MET A 165 -10.04 -5.02 -2.25
C MET A 165 -9.31 -3.70 -2.55
N ALA A 166 -8.63 -3.10 -1.59
CA ALA A 166 -7.88 -1.87 -1.76
C ALA A 166 -6.79 -1.97 -2.85
N CYS A 167 -6.11 -3.11 -2.91
CA CYS A 167 -5.04 -3.34 -3.89
C CYS A 167 -5.57 -3.61 -5.31
N THR A 168 -6.74 -4.24 -5.45
CA THR A 168 -7.22 -4.75 -6.75
C THR A 168 -8.30 -3.89 -7.40
N SER A 169 -9.11 -3.17 -6.60
CA SER A 169 -10.30 -2.46 -7.10
C SER A 169 -10.04 -1.00 -7.49
N ARG A 170 -8.84 -0.50 -7.33
CA ARG A 170 -8.51 0.91 -7.59
C ARG A 170 -7.99 1.12 -8.99
N LYS A 171 -8.52 2.16 -9.65
CA LYS A 171 -8.03 2.62 -10.95
C LYS A 171 -6.92 3.66 -10.72
N THR A 172 -5.98 3.72 -11.65
CA THR A 172 -5.01 4.81 -11.71
C THR A 172 -5.70 6.12 -12.05
N ILE A 173 -5.16 7.24 -11.58
CA ILE A 173 -5.62 8.57 -11.98
C ILE A 173 -5.28 8.75 -13.46
N LYS A 174 -6.31 9.05 -14.27
CA LYS A 174 -6.14 9.30 -15.71
C LYS A 174 -5.51 10.66 -15.95
N GLY A 175 -4.64 10.74 -16.94
CA GLY A 175 -4.09 12.02 -17.43
C GLY A 175 -2.76 12.42 -16.79
N GLU A 176 -2.27 11.69 -15.82
CA GLU A 176 -0.95 11.90 -15.25
C GLU A 176 0.11 11.15 -16.06
N PRO A 177 1.31 11.75 -16.29
CA PRO A 177 2.37 11.11 -17.05
C PRO A 177 2.99 9.91 -16.33
N TYR A 178 2.77 9.80 -15.02
CA TYR A 178 3.28 8.73 -14.16
C TYR A 178 2.16 8.12 -13.34
N GLU A 179 2.28 6.82 -13.02
CA GLU A 179 1.35 6.19 -12.10
C GLU A 179 1.40 6.88 -10.72
N PRO A 180 0.24 7.09 -10.07
CA PRO A 180 0.20 7.66 -8.73
C PRO A 180 0.85 6.71 -7.73
N ARG A 181 1.49 7.25 -6.72
CA ARG A 181 1.91 6.48 -5.57
C ARG A 181 0.66 5.99 -4.83
N ARG A 182 0.63 4.69 -4.54
CA ARG A 182 -0.48 4.05 -3.85
C ARG A 182 -0.12 3.79 -2.39
N VAL A 183 -0.94 4.31 -1.51
CA VAL A 183 -0.79 4.14 -0.06
C VAL A 183 -2.10 3.60 0.50
N VAL A 184 -1.98 2.67 1.43
CA VAL A 184 -3.09 2.18 2.26
C VAL A 184 -2.76 2.48 3.71
N VAL A 185 -3.68 3.08 4.45
CA VAL A 185 -3.57 3.28 5.89
C VAL A 185 -4.64 2.44 6.58
N VAL A 186 -4.20 1.42 7.29
CA VAL A 186 -5.07 0.57 8.11
C VAL A 186 -5.24 1.23 9.48
N ILE A 187 -6.48 1.38 9.93
CA ILE A 187 -6.84 1.82 11.26
C ILE A 187 -7.56 0.67 11.95
N GLY A 188 -6.87 -0.06 12.80
CA GLY A 188 -7.36 -1.29 13.42
C GLY A 188 -6.29 -2.00 14.26
N ASP A 189 -6.66 -3.06 14.95
CA ASP A 189 -5.78 -3.80 15.86
C ASP A 189 -4.99 -4.95 15.19
N GLY A 190 -5.25 -5.19 13.90
CA GLY A 190 -4.59 -6.25 13.14
C GLY A 190 -5.26 -7.63 13.21
N HIS A 191 -6.34 -7.78 14.00
CA HIS A 191 -7.12 -9.01 14.00
C HIS A 191 -7.81 -9.23 12.66
N ASP A 192 -7.82 -10.49 12.23
CA ASP A 192 -8.62 -10.96 11.11
C ASP A 192 -9.41 -12.20 11.56
N THR A 193 -10.73 -12.12 11.48
CA THR A 193 -11.63 -13.20 11.92
C THR A 193 -12.58 -13.68 10.83
N SER A 194 -12.66 -12.95 9.72
CA SER A 194 -13.74 -13.14 8.74
C SER A 194 -13.27 -13.19 7.29
N SER A 195 -12.00 -12.90 7.02
CA SER A 195 -11.48 -12.89 5.65
C SER A 195 -11.39 -14.28 5.02
N LYS A 196 -11.54 -14.30 3.71
CA LYS A 196 -11.25 -15.46 2.84
C LYS A 196 -9.78 -15.45 2.38
N LYS A 197 -9.13 -14.31 2.43
CA LYS A 197 -7.73 -14.12 2.07
C LYS A 197 -6.82 -14.35 3.27
N THR A 198 -5.57 -14.70 2.97
CA THR A 198 -4.51 -14.90 3.97
C THR A 198 -3.56 -13.71 4.01
N LEU A 199 -2.83 -13.55 5.11
CA LEU A 199 -1.78 -12.54 5.24
C LEU A 199 -0.77 -12.58 4.08
N LYS A 200 -0.34 -13.77 3.68
CA LYS A 200 0.60 -13.95 2.56
C LYS A 200 0.03 -13.44 1.24
N GLU A 201 -1.23 -13.74 0.92
CA GLU A 201 -1.88 -13.30 -0.32
C GLU A 201 -2.00 -11.77 -0.36
N VAL A 202 -2.31 -11.12 0.76
CA VAL A 202 -2.47 -9.66 0.78
C VAL A 202 -1.14 -8.93 0.72
N ILE A 203 -0.09 -9.46 1.32
CA ILE A 203 1.26 -8.92 1.15
C ILE A 203 1.70 -9.06 -0.31
N GLU A 204 1.51 -10.22 -0.91
CA GLU A 204 1.85 -10.45 -2.32
C GLU A 204 1.09 -9.50 -3.25
N VAL A 205 -0.22 -9.35 -3.09
CA VAL A 205 -1.01 -8.45 -3.94
C VAL A 205 -0.62 -6.98 -3.75
N ALA A 206 -0.27 -6.56 -2.54
CA ALA A 206 0.23 -5.20 -2.28
C ALA A 206 1.57 -4.95 -2.98
N GLN A 207 2.49 -5.91 -2.92
CA GLN A 207 3.79 -5.84 -3.60
C GLN A 207 3.65 -5.84 -5.13
N ARG A 208 2.74 -6.65 -5.70
CA ARG A 208 2.42 -6.67 -7.14
C ARG A 208 1.84 -5.34 -7.64
N ASN A 209 1.05 -4.68 -6.81
CA ASN A 209 0.41 -3.40 -7.17
C ASN A 209 1.18 -2.17 -6.68
N LEU A 210 2.41 -2.36 -6.19
CA LEU A 210 3.28 -1.32 -5.65
C LEU A 210 2.59 -0.46 -4.56
N VAL A 211 1.71 -1.06 -3.78
CA VAL A 211 1.02 -0.41 -2.65
C VAL A 211 1.94 -0.42 -1.43
N THR A 212 2.05 0.72 -0.75
CA THR A 212 2.69 0.83 0.57
C THR A 212 1.62 0.83 1.64
N ILE A 213 1.73 -0.07 2.63
CA ILE A 213 0.78 -0.19 3.72
C ILE A 213 1.35 0.47 4.98
N TYR A 214 0.58 1.37 5.58
CA TYR A 214 0.81 1.94 6.90
C TYR A 214 -0.29 1.48 7.85
N ALA A 215 -0.04 1.51 9.14
CA ALA A 215 -1.05 1.18 10.13
C ALA A 215 -1.03 2.16 11.32
N LEU A 216 -2.22 2.55 11.76
CA LEU A 216 -2.49 3.15 13.05
C LEU A 216 -3.15 2.07 13.91
N SER A 217 -2.36 1.44 14.79
CA SER A 217 -2.84 0.34 15.62
C SER A 217 -3.81 0.85 16.69
N THR A 218 -4.90 0.12 16.84
CA THR A 218 -5.89 0.34 17.90
C THR A 218 -5.73 -0.66 19.04
N ALA A 219 -4.69 -1.53 18.98
CA ALA A 219 -4.40 -2.47 20.04
C ALA A 219 -4.10 -1.74 21.35
N ALA A 220 -4.79 -2.15 22.41
CA ALA A 220 -4.60 -1.64 23.76
C ALA A 220 -3.62 -2.53 24.52
N PHE A 221 -2.72 -1.89 25.29
CA PHE A 221 -2.00 -2.56 26.37
C PHE A 221 -0.82 -3.48 26.06
N GLY A 222 0.21 -2.98 25.37
CA GLY A 222 1.60 -3.48 25.56
C GLY A 222 1.87 -4.99 25.47
N PHE A 223 0.88 -5.80 25.22
CA PHE A 223 1.02 -7.23 24.95
C PHE A 223 1.12 -7.39 23.44
N HIS A 224 2.29 -7.82 23.01
CA HIS A 224 2.48 -8.20 21.62
C HIS A 224 1.53 -9.37 21.30
N THR A 225 0.68 -9.19 20.31
CA THR A 225 -0.30 -10.18 19.88
C THR A 225 0.02 -10.64 18.46
N ASP A 226 -0.39 -11.87 18.09
CA ASP A 226 -0.28 -12.36 16.70
C ASP A 226 -0.95 -11.38 15.71
N ALA A 227 -1.93 -10.62 16.17
CA ALA A 227 -2.60 -9.60 15.37
C ALA A 227 -1.71 -8.39 15.07
N GLU A 228 -0.92 -7.93 16.05
CA GLU A 228 0.08 -6.86 15.81
C GLU A 228 1.16 -7.34 14.84
N ASP A 229 1.55 -8.61 14.88
CA ASP A 229 2.48 -9.20 13.91
C ASP A 229 1.95 -9.12 12.47
N ASN A 230 0.64 -9.25 12.27
CA ASN A 230 0.03 -9.06 10.96
C ASN A 230 0.29 -7.62 10.44
N LEU A 231 0.06 -6.60 11.30
CA LEU A 231 0.30 -5.20 10.92
C LEU A 231 1.79 -4.95 10.64
N VAL A 232 2.67 -5.46 11.50
CA VAL A 232 4.13 -5.31 11.34
C VAL A 232 4.59 -5.94 10.02
N GLN A 233 4.21 -7.19 9.74
CA GLN A 233 4.61 -7.88 8.52
C GLN A 233 4.10 -7.18 7.25
N MET A 234 2.84 -6.76 7.23
CA MET A 234 2.26 -6.05 6.08
C MET A 234 2.97 -4.72 5.81
N THR A 235 3.22 -3.95 6.87
CA THR A 235 3.84 -2.63 6.73
C THR A 235 5.31 -2.73 6.35
N GLU A 236 6.12 -3.53 7.04
CA GLU A 236 7.55 -3.67 6.76
C GLU A 236 7.83 -4.21 5.36
N GLN A 237 7.08 -5.23 4.92
CA GLN A 237 7.30 -5.83 3.60
C GLN A 237 6.86 -4.93 2.45
N THR A 238 6.02 -3.92 2.70
CA THR A 238 5.55 -2.95 1.70
C THR A 238 6.22 -1.58 1.82
N GLY A 239 7.08 -1.37 2.83
CA GLY A 239 7.85 -0.15 3.03
C GLY A 239 7.16 0.94 3.87
N GLY A 240 6.13 0.57 4.62
CA GLY A 240 5.48 1.43 5.59
C GLY A 240 5.85 1.11 7.04
N LYS A 241 5.04 1.55 7.99
CA LYS A 241 5.22 1.28 9.42
C LYS A 241 3.89 1.22 10.18
N VAL A 242 3.97 0.72 11.40
CA VAL A 242 2.88 0.76 12.38
C VAL A 242 3.14 1.87 13.39
N GLU A 243 2.13 2.68 13.68
CA GLU A 243 2.08 3.56 14.85
C GLU A 243 1.17 2.93 15.90
N THR A 244 1.64 2.88 17.15
CA THR A 244 0.96 2.23 18.27
C THR A 244 0.70 3.21 19.41
N PRO A 245 -0.26 4.15 19.27
CA PRO A 245 -0.46 5.23 20.23
C PRO A 245 -0.77 4.73 21.64
N LEU A 246 -1.53 3.66 21.79
CA LEU A 246 -1.91 3.11 23.09
C LEU A 246 -0.73 2.48 23.86
N ASN A 247 0.21 1.87 23.16
CA ASN A 247 1.42 1.33 23.78
C ASN A 247 2.28 2.44 24.39
N ASN A 248 2.34 3.60 23.77
CA ASN A 248 3.07 4.75 24.27
C ASN A 248 2.40 5.34 25.51
N VAL A 249 1.08 5.48 25.48
CA VAL A 249 0.30 5.95 26.65
C VAL A 249 0.49 5.04 27.85
N TYR A 250 0.50 3.72 27.65
CA TYR A 250 0.73 2.78 28.74
C TYR A 250 2.13 2.90 29.34
N LYS A 251 3.17 3.07 28.53
CA LYS A 251 4.54 3.29 29.01
C LYS A 251 4.66 4.59 29.80
N ASP A 252 4.01 5.65 29.34
CA ASP A 252 4.07 6.96 29.96
C ASP A 252 3.24 7.02 31.27
N ILE A 253 2.12 6.30 31.33
CA ILE A 253 1.23 6.23 32.50
C ILE A 253 1.67 5.14 33.49
N SER A 254 2.39 4.11 33.08
CA SER A 254 2.80 2.98 33.93
C SER A 254 3.63 3.44 35.13
N GLY A 255 4.34 4.55 35.04
CA GLY A 255 4.96 5.21 36.16
C GLY A 255 3.97 5.68 37.24
N TYR A 256 2.72 5.92 36.89
CA TYR A 256 1.64 6.35 37.76
C TYR A 256 0.69 5.23 38.21
N LEU A 257 0.58 4.16 37.43
CA LEU A 257 -0.41 3.08 37.59
C LEU A 257 0.18 1.75 38.05
N SER A 258 1.49 1.67 38.20
CA SER A 258 2.16 0.41 38.55
C SER A 258 2.00 0.06 40.04
N LYS A 259 0.82 -0.42 40.41
CA LYS A 259 0.72 -1.39 41.53
C LYS A 259 0.51 -2.78 40.92
N PRO A 260 1.44 -3.72 41.13
CA PRO A 260 1.35 -5.08 40.59
C PRO A 260 0.14 -5.89 41.06
N SER A 261 -0.63 -5.38 42.01
CA SER A 261 -1.82 -6.04 42.60
C SER A 261 -3.07 -5.94 41.72
N ASP A 262 -3.09 -5.09 40.71
CA ASP A 262 -4.26 -4.89 39.83
C ASP A 262 -4.16 -5.68 38.52
N ALA A 263 -3.45 -6.80 38.52
CA ALA A 263 -3.21 -7.68 37.38
C ALA A 263 -4.47 -8.30 36.72
N GLY A 264 -5.63 -7.79 36.95
CA GLY A 264 -6.86 -8.27 36.33
C GLY A 264 -7.85 -7.15 35.97
N ASN A 265 -7.62 -5.95 36.35
CA ASN A 265 -8.56 -4.84 36.15
C ASN A 265 -7.86 -3.65 35.48
N TYR A 266 -7.27 -3.87 34.33
CA TYR A 266 -6.89 -2.80 33.42
C TYR A 266 -8.10 -2.18 32.69
N ALA A 267 -9.26 -2.23 33.30
CA ALA A 267 -10.25 -1.21 33.10
C ALA A 267 -9.65 0.09 33.71
N ILE A 268 -8.64 0.65 33.03
CA ILE A 268 -8.37 2.07 33.16
C ILE A 268 -9.74 2.69 33.03
N ASP A 269 -10.18 3.32 34.11
CA ASP A 269 -11.46 3.99 34.10
C ASP A 269 -11.41 5.01 32.97
N VAL A 270 -11.98 4.64 31.82
CA VAL A 270 -11.93 5.39 30.55
C VAL A 270 -12.56 6.78 30.72
N GLY A 271 -12.98 7.08 31.91
CA GLY A 271 -13.57 8.33 32.36
C GLY A 271 -12.67 9.30 33.12
N THR A 272 -11.41 8.94 33.43
CA THR A 272 -10.54 9.95 34.06
C THR A 272 -10.02 10.91 32.99
N GLY A 273 -10.29 12.21 33.19
CA GLY A 273 -9.94 13.24 32.20
C GLY A 273 -8.45 13.23 31.79
N GLY A 274 -7.54 12.79 32.69
CA GLY A 274 -6.11 12.63 32.40
C GLY A 274 -5.81 11.56 31.35
N TYR A 275 -6.40 10.37 31.48
CA TYR A 275 -6.22 9.29 30.48
C TYR A 275 -6.74 9.68 29.10
N THR A 276 -7.93 10.28 29.05
CA THR A 276 -8.55 10.71 27.78
C THR A 276 -7.71 11.77 27.08
N ALA A 277 -7.14 12.71 27.81
CA ALA A 277 -6.27 13.74 27.25
C ALA A 277 -4.96 13.15 26.71
N GLU A 278 -4.32 12.24 27.47
CA GLU A 278 -3.08 11.60 27.07
C GLU A 278 -3.28 10.69 25.86
N LEU A 279 -4.35 9.90 25.82
CA LEU A 279 -4.72 9.09 24.68
C LEU A 279 -4.94 9.94 23.42
N SER A 280 -5.67 11.04 23.52
CA SER A 280 -5.87 11.96 22.40
C SER A 280 -4.53 12.53 21.93
N SER A 281 -3.67 12.99 22.83
CA SER A 281 -2.34 13.50 22.50
C SER A 281 -1.47 12.45 21.80
N ALA A 282 -1.46 11.20 22.27
CA ALA A 282 -0.72 10.10 21.65
C ALA A 282 -1.23 9.77 20.24
N ILE A 283 -2.55 9.74 20.05
CA ILE A 283 -3.17 9.52 18.73
C ILE A 283 -2.79 10.64 17.77
N PHE A 284 -2.87 11.92 18.20
CA PHE A 284 -2.49 13.05 17.34
C PHE A 284 -1.00 13.02 16.97
N ARG A 285 -0.11 12.66 17.90
CA ARG A 285 1.31 12.44 17.60
C ARG A 285 1.50 11.35 16.52
N SER A 286 0.81 10.23 16.66
CA SER A 286 0.87 9.13 15.68
C SER A 286 0.33 9.53 14.30
N ILE A 287 -0.74 10.31 14.25
CA ILE A 287 -1.27 10.89 13.00
C ILE A 287 -0.24 11.82 12.36
N ALA A 288 0.37 12.71 13.14
CA ALA A 288 1.40 13.61 12.64
C ALA A 288 2.62 12.85 12.11
N ASN A 289 3.04 11.79 12.80
CA ASN A 289 4.13 10.93 12.37
C ASN A 289 3.81 10.19 11.05
N LEU A 290 2.60 9.61 10.93
CA LEU A 290 2.18 8.93 9.70
C LEU A 290 2.04 9.92 8.55
N SER A 291 1.37 11.04 8.78
CA SER A 291 1.21 12.09 7.77
C SER A 291 2.56 12.65 7.34
N GLY A 292 3.41 12.97 8.30
CA GLY A 292 4.77 13.42 8.05
C GLY A 292 5.55 12.40 7.21
N GLU A 293 5.53 11.13 7.55
CA GLU A 293 6.23 10.10 6.78
C GLU A 293 5.66 9.94 5.37
N ILE A 294 4.35 9.79 5.25
CA ILE A 294 3.69 9.67 3.95
C ILE A 294 4.01 10.87 3.07
N THR A 295 4.14 12.06 3.64
CA THR A 295 4.41 13.31 2.93
C THR A 295 5.89 13.71 2.80
N THR A 296 6.88 13.13 3.47
CA THR A 296 8.33 13.48 3.40
C THR A 296 9.23 12.41 2.77
N GLN A 297 8.70 11.41 2.08
CA GLN A 297 9.49 10.37 1.44
C GLN A 297 10.22 10.86 0.20
N TYR A 298 11.40 10.36 -0.04
CA TYR A 298 12.02 10.40 -1.35
C TYR A 298 11.36 9.36 -2.25
N VAL A 299 11.03 9.73 -3.46
CA VAL A 299 10.42 8.82 -4.42
C VAL A 299 11.37 8.63 -5.59
N MET A 300 11.91 7.43 -5.69
CA MET A 300 12.77 7.02 -6.79
C MET A 300 12.03 6.12 -7.75
N ARG A 301 12.40 6.20 -9.03
CA ARG A 301 11.87 5.34 -10.07
C ARG A 301 13.02 4.81 -10.92
N TYR A 302 12.94 3.54 -11.29
CA TYR A 302 13.83 2.92 -12.25
C TYR A 302 13.07 1.92 -13.11
N THR A 303 13.58 1.67 -14.32
CA THR A 303 13.08 0.61 -15.20
C THR A 303 13.91 -0.64 -14.96
N PRO A 304 13.33 -1.74 -14.46
CA PRO A 304 14.11 -2.94 -14.16
C PRO A 304 14.58 -3.64 -15.43
N ASP A 305 15.81 -4.15 -15.39
CA ASP A 305 16.32 -5.04 -16.42
C ASP A 305 15.76 -6.46 -16.19
N VAL A 306 14.69 -6.78 -16.86
CA VAL A 306 13.99 -8.08 -16.73
C VAL A 306 14.33 -9.06 -17.85
N GLY A 307 15.45 -8.91 -18.53
CA GLY A 307 15.97 -9.84 -19.53
C GLY A 307 14.94 -10.38 -20.54
N GLU A 308 15.35 -10.61 -21.77
CA GLU A 308 14.46 -11.09 -22.86
C GLU A 308 13.90 -12.51 -22.67
N LYS A 309 14.42 -13.28 -21.74
CA LYS A 309 14.06 -14.69 -21.54
C LYS A 309 13.03 -14.89 -20.44
N GLY A 310 11.78 -14.79 -20.84
CA GLY A 310 10.67 -15.29 -20.02
C GLY A 310 10.22 -14.29 -18.98
N VAL A 311 8.92 -14.16 -18.89
CA VAL A 311 8.21 -13.38 -17.89
C VAL A 311 8.64 -13.84 -16.50
N ASP A 312 9.65 -13.22 -15.93
CA ASP A 312 10.05 -13.50 -14.55
C ASP A 312 8.95 -12.98 -13.62
N ARG A 313 8.09 -13.89 -13.19
CA ARG A 313 7.00 -13.61 -12.26
C ARG A 313 7.43 -13.71 -10.81
N GLN A 314 8.72 -13.94 -10.55
CA GLN A 314 9.24 -14.12 -9.21
C GLN A 314 9.39 -12.78 -8.50
N PHE A 315 9.33 -12.83 -7.18
CA PHE A 315 9.60 -11.69 -6.33
C PHE A 315 11.06 -11.25 -6.50
N ARG A 316 11.29 -9.96 -6.70
CA ARG A 316 12.61 -9.34 -6.81
C ARG A 316 12.89 -8.46 -5.61
N ARG A 317 14.03 -8.65 -5.00
CA ARG A 317 14.45 -7.90 -3.80
C ARG A 317 15.04 -6.56 -4.16
N ILE A 318 14.63 -5.53 -3.42
CA ILE A 318 15.19 -4.18 -3.51
C ILE A 318 16.08 -3.94 -2.29
N ARG A 319 17.22 -3.31 -2.52
CA ARG A 319 18.06 -2.76 -1.46
C ARG A 319 18.39 -1.31 -1.81
N VAL A 320 18.22 -0.42 -0.84
CA VAL A 320 18.58 1.00 -0.95
C VAL A 320 19.68 1.30 0.06
N THR A 321 20.66 2.07 -0.37
CA THR A 321 21.71 2.61 0.50
C THR A 321 21.86 4.10 0.29
N VAL A 322 22.34 4.81 1.31
CA VAL A 322 22.65 6.25 1.25
C VAL A 322 24.12 6.44 1.58
N ASN A 323 24.79 7.26 0.79
CA ASN A 323 26.22 7.57 0.98
C ASN A 323 26.41 8.61 2.08
N ASN A 324 27.58 8.53 2.75
CA ASN A 324 28.12 9.57 3.64
C ASN A 324 27.23 9.97 4.84
N LEU A 325 26.24 9.18 5.19
CA LEU A 325 25.40 9.41 6.36
C LEU A 325 25.47 8.21 7.31
N PRO A 326 26.33 8.27 8.33
CA PRO A 326 26.29 7.28 9.41
C PRO A 326 25.02 7.46 10.26
N ASN A 327 24.53 6.37 10.83
CA ASN A 327 23.44 6.37 11.81
C ASN A 327 22.08 6.85 11.27
N VAL A 328 21.76 6.55 10.01
CA VAL A 328 20.41 6.75 9.46
C VAL A 328 19.68 5.42 9.34
N THR A 329 18.39 5.46 9.56
CA THR A 329 17.47 4.36 9.29
C THR A 329 16.76 4.61 7.98
N LEU A 330 16.82 3.62 7.08
CA LEU A 330 16.11 3.63 5.80
C LEU A 330 14.91 2.72 5.88
N ARG A 331 13.75 3.21 5.45
CA ARG A 331 12.54 2.41 5.29
C ARG A 331 12.06 2.50 3.85
N TYR A 332 11.93 1.34 3.22
CA TYR A 332 11.50 1.18 1.84
C TYR A 332 10.92 -0.23 1.67
N ARG A 333 10.22 -0.48 0.55
CA ARG A 333 9.69 -1.82 0.25
C ARG A 333 10.81 -2.85 0.11
N SER A 334 10.60 -4.04 0.64
CA SER A 334 11.57 -5.15 0.57
C SER A 334 11.80 -5.67 -0.85
N GLY A 335 10.82 -5.46 -1.75
CA GLY A 335 10.87 -5.88 -3.14
C GLY A 335 9.53 -5.70 -3.85
N TYR A 336 9.41 -6.32 -5.00
CA TYR A 336 8.24 -6.22 -5.88
C TYR A 336 8.14 -7.43 -6.81
N TYR A 337 7.02 -7.53 -7.50
CA TYR A 337 6.86 -8.46 -8.63
C TYR A 337 6.88 -7.66 -9.93
N PRO A 338 7.74 -8.01 -10.92
CA PRO A 338 7.93 -7.22 -12.16
C PRO A 338 6.67 -7.03 -12.99
N PHE A 339 5.73 -7.96 -12.86
CA PHE A 339 4.46 -7.94 -13.57
C PHE A 339 3.32 -7.91 -12.58
N GLY A 340 2.29 -7.11 -12.89
CA GLY A 340 1.06 -7.10 -12.12
C GLY A 340 0.38 -8.48 -12.06
N PRO A 341 -0.73 -8.63 -11.32
CA PRO A 341 -1.47 -9.88 -11.28
C PRO A 341 -1.86 -10.28 -12.72
N PRO A 342 -1.90 -11.58 -13.04
CA PRO A 342 -2.44 -12.04 -14.32
C PRO A 342 -3.86 -11.50 -14.45
N GLN A 343 -4.14 -10.87 -15.60
CA GLN A 343 -5.47 -10.35 -15.95
C GLN A 343 -6.46 -11.49 -16.06
#